data_adb0e772703ab86ad1dee9b57525edb2
#
_entry.id   adb0e772703ab86ad1dee9b57525edb2
#
_cell.length_a   1.000
_cell.length_b   1.000
_cell.length_c   1.000
_cell.angle_alpha   90.00
_cell.angle_beta   90.00
_cell.angle_gamma   90.00
#
_symmetry.space_group_name_H-M   'P 1'
#
loop_
_entity.id
_entity.type
_entity.pdbx_description
1 polymer ?
#
loop_
_entity_poly.entity_id
_entity_poly.type
_entity_poly.pdbx_seq_one_letter_code
_entity_poly.pdbx_strand_id
1 'polypeptide(L)'
;DFDGSITMLWTDNKGKLVPDALRKLRMIDYGAAIPLNMEDVSIYQQDAKSVFNNEVWMPLSYKEMQVKKTLDGLLACGAMERVKDVFNVRQGCRTGNNSLFKIKKQELLAMGEEEQSFFRPSVDSGSLQNNVLQEESYVFFPYGENGLNILSEEQLENKVPTYYRKIVGSKESLASRASGIREWWALTRPGSWQYTPELKLVSAEFGNSSNYSIDESGRFVVERGLAWLPKDEQMPIDNLYAYLAILSSEYYNTLLAIYSKQLAGGNWFNLEKKFVDQIPLPRFSDNEDYTLQLLIGYGKKIANGVRFDYYKCEHLVRGLYGC
;
A
#
# COMPACT_ATOMS: atom_id res chain seq x y z
N ASP A 1 31.28 2.40 12.27
CA ASP A 1 30.46 1.48 11.49
C ASP A 1 30.79 0.07 11.89
N PHE A 2 29.82 -0.67 12.45
CA PHE A 2 29.98 -2.07 12.79
C PHE A 2 29.81 -2.92 11.53
N ASP A 3 30.89 -3.61 11.15
CA ASP A 3 30.98 -4.42 9.92
C ASP A 3 31.10 -5.91 10.28
N GLY A 4 30.12 -6.42 11.01
CA GLY A 4 30.16 -7.78 11.53
C GLY A 4 28.78 -8.46 11.48
N SER A 5 28.74 -9.70 11.96
CA SER A 5 27.50 -10.44 12.15
C SER A 5 26.93 -10.20 13.54
N ILE A 6 25.59 -10.18 13.62
CA ILE A 6 24.83 -10.10 14.86
C ILE A 6 24.23 -11.46 15.13
N THR A 7 24.40 -11.98 16.34
CA THR A 7 23.71 -13.18 16.78
C THR A 7 22.30 -12.82 17.20
N MET A 8 21.32 -13.38 16.53
CA MET A 8 19.90 -13.21 16.79
C MET A 8 19.38 -14.37 17.62
N LEU A 9 18.63 -14.04 18.65
CA LEU A 9 17.89 -14.98 19.48
C LEU A 9 16.41 -14.69 19.27
N TRP A 10 15.70 -15.61 18.62
CA TRP A 10 14.33 -15.43 18.19
C TRP A 10 13.38 -16.42 18.83
N THR A 11 12.16 -15.97 19.15
CA THR A 11 11.07 -16.85 19.53
C THR A 11 9.75 -16.34 18.92
N ASP A 12 8.96 -17.28 18.40
CA ASP A 12 7.59 -16.99 17.92
C ASP A 12 6.57 -17.06 19.06
N ASN A 13 6.99 -17.42 20.28
CA ASN A 13 6.13 -17.48 21.45
C ASN A 13 5.63 -16.08 21.84
N LYS A 14 4.35 -16.01 22.24
CA LYS A 14 3.67 -14.78 22.64
C LYS A 14 3.12 -14.88 24.08
N GLY A 15 2.99 -13.74 24.73
CA GLY A 15 2.37 -13.63 26.03
C GLY A 15 3.06 -14.46 27.10
N LYS A 16 2.34 -15.36 27.76
CA LYS A 16 2.81 -16.16 28.91
C LYS A 16 3.93 -17.16 28.56
N LEU A 17 4.13 -17.50 27.27
CA LEU A 17 5.15 -18.45 26.84
C LEU A 17 6.53 -17.78 26.62
N VAL A 18 6.59 -16.45 26.54
CA VAL A 18 7.83 -15.71 26.34
C VAL A 18 8.87 -15.95 27.44
N PRO A 19 8.51 -15.95 28.76
CA PRO A 19 9.49 -16.20 29.81
C PRO A 19 10.17 -17.57 29.70
N ASP A 20 9.47 -18.62 29.28
CA ASP A 20 10.03 -19.95 29.11
C ASP A 20 10.98 -20.00 27.91
N ALA A 21 10.63 -19.37 26.80
CA ALA A 21 11.51 -19.22 25.66
C ALA A 21 12.80 -18.47 26.03
N LEU A 22 12.70 -17.37 26.78
CA LEU A 22 13.86 -16.61 27.27
C LEU A 22 14.73 -17.43 28.22
N ARG A 23 14.14 -18.30 29.06
CA ARG A 23 14.88 -19.21 29.93
C ARG A 23 15.67 -20.24 29.12
N LYS A 24 15.04 -20.85 28.10
CA LYS A 24 15.72 -21.76 27.18
C LYS A 24 16.89 -21.08 26.47
N LEU A 25 16.68 -19.88 25.94
CA LEU A 25 17.73 -19.12 25.28
C LEU A 25 18.93 -18.81 26.17
N ARG A 26 18.70 -18.51 27.46
CA ARG A 26 19.77 -18.26 28.44
C ARG A 26 20.60 -19.51 28.79
N MET A 27 20.06 -20.70 28.60
CA MET A 27 20.70 -21.97 28.91
C MET A 27 21.49 -22.52 27.72
N ILE A 28 21.42 -21.95 26.56
CA ILE A 28 22.11 -22.40 25.36
C ILE A 28 23.57 -22.01 25.45
N ASP A 29 24.43 -23.00 25.19
CA ASP A 29 25.87 -22.76 25.02
C ASP A 29 26.09 -22.06 23.67
N TYR A 30 26.54 -20.81 23.73
CA TYR A 30 26.82 -20.00 22.53
C TYR A 30 28.07 -20.50 21.76
N GLY A 31 28.81 -21.47 22.27
CA GLY A 31 29.82 -22.20 21.52
C GLY A 31 29.29 -23.31 20.60
N ALA A 32 27.98 -23.59 20.67
CA ALA A 32 27.37 -24.58 19.80
C ALA A 32 27.26 -24.07 18.34
N ALA A 33 27.15 -25.02 17.41
CA ALA A 33 27.02 -24.69 15.98
C ALA A 33 25.76 -23.84 15.71
N ILE A 34 25.93 -22.70 15.06
CA ILE A 34 24.86 -21.79 14.61
C ILE A 34 24.66 -21.99 13.11
N PRO A 35 23.44 -22.10 12.57
CA PRO A 35 22.15 -21.87 13.23
C PRO A 35 21.66 -23.04 14.08
N LEU A 36 21.01 -22.72 15.21
CA LEU A 36 20.32 -23.67 16.07
C LEU A 36 18.84 -23.38 16.04
N ASN A 37 18.02 -24.35 15.60
CA ASN A 37 16.57 -24.27 15.60
C ASN A 37 15.99 -25.30 16.56
N MET A 38 15.20 -24.82 17.50
CA MET A 38 14.40 -25.62 18.42
C MET A 38 12.92 -25.30 18.14
N GLU A 39 12.00 -26.08 18.65
CA GLU A 39 10.57 -25.95 18.38
C GLU A 39 10.02 -24.50 18.57
N ASP A 40 10.50 -23.80 19.59
CA ASP A 40 9.99 -22.49 20.00
C ASP A 40 11.06 -21.38 20.05
N VAL A 41 12.34 -21.69 19.75
CA VAL A 41 13.43 -20.71 19.75
C VAL A 41 14.42 -21.00 18.63
N SER A 42 14.98 -19.95 18.07
CA SER A 42 16.03 -20.03 17.04
C SER A 42 17.20 -19.12 17.41
N ILE A 43 18.42 -19.60 17.14
CA ILE A 43 19.65 -18.80 17.21
C ILE A 43 20.30 -18.85 15.85
N TYR A 44 20.60 -17.70 15.30
CA TYR A 44 21.20 -17.57 13.97
C TYR A 44 21.98 -16.26 13.86
N GLN A 45 22.80 -16.15 12.83
CA GLN A 45 23.56 -14.94 12.54
C GLN A 45 22.97 -14.19 11.37
N GLN A 46 22.93 -12.87 11.49
CA GLN A 46 22.57 -11.95 10.41
C GLN A 46 23.72 -10.94 10.22
N ASP A 47 23.93 -10.54 8.97
CA ASP A 47 24.81 -9.42 8.68
C ASP A 47 24.26 -8.13 9.30
N ALA A 48 25.10 -7.40 10.03
CA ALA A 48 24.71 -6.18 10.74
C ALA A 48 24.10 -5.13 9.79
N LYS A 49 24.66 -5.00 8.59
CA LYS A 49 24.14 -4.05 7.58
C LYS A 49 22.74 -4.40 7.10
N SER A 50 22.40 -5.70 7.06
CA SER A 50 21.06 -6.14 6.66
C SER A 50 20.01 -5.89 7.73
N VAL A 51 20.40 -5.87 9.01
CA VAL A 51 19.52 -5.62 10.15
C VAL A 51 19.34 -4.11 10.41
N PHE A 52 20.43 -3.35 10.24
CA PHE A 52 20.43 -1.89 10.39
C PHE A 52 20.33 -1.21 9.04
N ASN A 53 19.16 -1.27 8.42
CA ASN A 53 18.90 -0.52 7.21
C ASN A 53 18.60 0.95 7.56
N ASN A 54 19.62 1.78 7.48
CA ASN A 54 19.74 3.24 7.59
C ASN A 54 18.74 4.05 8.45
N GLU A 55 17.49 3.60 8.64
CA GLU A 55 16.48 4.34 9.41
C GLU A 55 15.60 3.47 10.31
N VAL A 56 15.45 2.19 10.02
CA VAL A 56 14.54 1.30 10.76
C VAL A 56 15.19 -0.04 11.01
N TRP A 57 15.25 -0.41 12.28
CA TRP A 57 15.67 -1.75 12.66
C TRP A 57 14.54 -2.74 12.36
N MET A 58 14.79 -3.69 11.46
CA MET A 58 13.84 -4.71 11.03
C MET A 58 14.49 -6.10 11.17
N PRO A 59 14.53 -6.65 12.39
CA PRO A 59 15.03 -7.99 12.60
C PRO A 59 14.09 -9.01 11.94
N LEU A 60 14.66 -9.99 11.24
CA LEU A 60 13.92 -11.07 10.59
C LEU A 60 14.05 -12.35 11.40
N SER A 61 13.01 -13.17 11.45
CA SER A 61 13.12 -14.55 11.92
C SER A 61 14.03 -15.37 10.99
N TYR A 62 14.51 -16.51 11.47
CA TYR A 62 15.34 -17.38 10.63
C TYR A 62 14.64 -17.78 9.33
N LYS A 63 13.34 -18.08 9.38
CA LYS A 63 12.52 -18.42 8.21
C LYS A 63 12.43 -17.26 7.22
N GLU A 64 12.14 -16.07 7.70
CA GLU A 64 12.06 -14.85 6.85
C GLU A 64 13.42 -14.54 6.22
N MET A 65 14.52 -14.73 6.95
CA MET A 65 15.86 -14.56 6.42
C MET A 65 16.17 -15.54 5.28
N GLN A 66 15.74 -16.80 5.36
CA GLN A 66 15.91 -17.77 4.28
C GLN A 66 15.09 -17.36 3.04
N VAL A 67 13.83 -16.97 3.23
CA VAL A 67 12.99 -16.44 2.13
C VAL A 67 13.65 -15.23 1.50
N LYS A 68 14.12 -14.27 2.30
CA LYS A 68 14.80 -13.07 1.79
C LYS A 68 16.03 -13.44 0.95
N LYS A 69 16.83 -14.41 1.37
CA LYS A 69 18.01 -14.89 0.61
C LYS A 69 17.60 -15.44 -0.76
N THR A 70 16.51 -16.19 -0.85
CA THR A 70 15.96 -16.67 -2.13
C THR A 70 15.54 -15.49 -3.01
N LEU A 71 14.82 -14.53 -2.44
CA LEU A 71 14.38 -13.33 -3.13
C LEU A 71 15.54 -12.47 -3.66
N ASP A 72 16.59 -12.30 -2.86
CA ASP A 72 17.81 -11.60 -3.27
C ASP A 72 18.48 -12.31 -4.46
N GLY A 73 18.46 -13.66 -4.49
CA GLY A 73 18.92 -14.45 -5.63
C GLY A 73 18.09 -14.23 -6.90
N LEU A 74 16.75 -14.19 -6.79
CA LEU A 74 15.84 -13.93 -7.91
C LEU A 74 16.01 -12.50 -8.46
N LEU A 75 16.26 -11.53 -7.60
CA LEU A 75 16.60 -10.17 -8.02
C LEU A 75 17.96 -10.13 -8.74
N ALA A 76 18.96 -10.82 -8.22
CA ALA A 76 20.30 -10.83 -8.78
C ALA A 76 20.37 -11.48 -10.18
N CYS A 77 19.57 -12.53 -10.43
CA CYS A 77 19.48 -13.15 -11.75
C CYS A 77 18.53 -12.45 -12.73
N GLY A 78 17.86 -11.36 -12.30
CA GLY A 78 16.93 -10.58 -13.14
C GLY A 78 15.57 -11.24 -13.38
N ALA A 79 15.23 -12.31 -12.66
CA ALA A 79 13.91 -12.92 -12.70
C ALA A 79 12.83 -12.04 -12.04
N MET A 80 13.26 -11.16 -11.14
CA MET A 80 12.39 -10.20 -10.45
C MET A 80 12.94 -8.78 -10.52
N GLU A 81 12.04 -7.83 -10.35
CA GLU A 81 12.32 -6.40 -10.20
C GLU A 81 11.75 -5.92 -8.88
N ARG A 82 12.22 -4.78 -8.36
CA ARG A 82 11.60 -4.20 -7.16
C ARG A 82 10.37 -3.40 -7.52
N VAL A 83 9.43 -3.28 -6.59
CA VAL A 83 8.26 -2.39 -6.74
C VAL A 83 8.67 -1.03 -7.27
N LYS A 84 9.74 -0.42 -6.73
CA LYS A 84 10.24 0.89 -7.20
C LYS A 84 10.67 0.92 -8.66
N ASP A 85 10.97 -0.21 -9.28
CA ASP A 85 11.40 -0.30 -10.68
C ASP A 85 10.19 -0.42 -11.61
N VAL A 86 9.09 -1.01 -11.12
CA VAL A 86 7.82 -1.22 -11.84
C VAL A 86 6.84 -0.08 -11.62
N PHE A 87 6.71 0.40 -10.37
CA PHE A 87 5.71 1.39 -9.98
C PHE A 87 6.34 2.65 -9.38
N ASN A 88 5.66 3.76 -9.61
CA ASN A 88 5.87 5.00 -8.89
C ASN A 88 4.82 5.08 -7.76
N VAL A 89 5.19 4.63 -6.57
CA VAL A 89 4.28 4.66 -5.41
C VAL A 89 4.18 6.08 -4.87
N ARG A 90 2.95 6.60 -4.76
CA ARG A 90 2.63 7.97 -4.35
C ARG A 90 1.68 7.97 -3.17
N GLN A 91 1.98 8.80 -2.18
CA GLN A 91 1.07 9.05 -1.07
C GLN A 91 -0.11 9.91 -1.51
N GLY A 92 -1.28 9.67 -0.94
CA GLY A 92 -2.51 10.39 -1.20
C GLY A 92 -2.48 11.86 -0.78
N CYS A 93 -3.56 12.56 -1.08
CA CYS A 93 -3.74 13.96 -0.71
C CYS A 93 -3.97 14.13 0.80
N ARG A 94 -3.87 15.36 1.26
CA ARG A 94 -4.29 15.76 2.61
C ARG A 94 -5.28 16.90 2.49
N THR A 95 -6.47 16.69 3.00
CA THR A 95 -7.55 17.71 3.00
C THR A 95 -7.29 18.80 4.03
N GLY A 96 -6.66 18.43 5.15
CA GLY A 96 -6.53 19.26 6.33
C GLY A 96 -7.78 19.28 7.23
N ASN A 97 -8.93 18.82 6.72
CA ASN A 97 -10.16 18.62 7.49
C ASN A 97 -11.11 17.67 6.76
N ASN A 98 -11.00 16.37 7.06
CA ASN A 98 -11.79 15.34 6.36
C ASN A 98 -13.31 15.50 6.56
N SER A 99 -13.76 15.96 7.72
CA SER A 99 -15.19 16.11 8.01
C SER A 99 -15.88 17.15 7.13
N LEU A 100 -15.14 18.13 6.63
CA LEU A 100 -15.66 19.18 5.75
C LEU A 100 -15.41 18.85 4.27
N PHE A 101 -14.25 18.29 3.93
CA PHE A 101 -13.87 18.02 2.53
C PHE A 101 -14.38 16.71 1.97
N LYS A 102 -14.86 15.82 2.82
CA LYS A 102 -15.42 14.53 2.39
C LYS A 102 -16.93 14.53 2.58
N ILE A 103 -17.62 13.94 1.62
CA ILE A 103 -19.06 13.75 1.64
C ILE A 103 -19.39 12.29 1.29
N LYS A 104 -20.56 11.84 1.72
CA LYS A 104 -21.09 10.53 1.33
C LYS A 104 -21.77 10.59 -0.04
N LYS A 105 -21.91 9.45 -0.69
CA LYS A 105 -22.60 9.31 -1.98
C LYS A 105 -24.01 9.94 -1.97
N GLN A 106 -24.75 9.77 -0.89
CA GLN A 106 -26.09 10.35 -0.75
C GLN A 106 -26.09 11.88 -0.74
N GLU A 107 -25.08 12.50 -0.09
CA GLU A 107 -24.92 13.95 -0.08
C GLU A 107 -24.57 14.47 -1.49
N LEU A 108 -23.69 13.76 -2.20
CA LEU A 108 -23.33 14.10 -3.57
C LEU A 108 -24.54 14.09 -4.51
N LEU A 109 -25.34 13.03 -4.45
CA LEU A 109 -26.52 12.86 -5.31
C LEU A 109 -27.62 13.90 -5.05
N ALA A 110 -27.58 14.59 -3.91
CA ALA A 110 -28.49 15.69 -3.60
C ALA A 110 -28.04 17.04 -4.17
N MET A 111 -26.84 17.11 -4.77
CA MET A 111 -26.29 18.32 -5.40
C MET A 111 -26.63 18.36 -6.88
N GLY A 112 -26.55 19.55 -7.50
CA GLY A 112 -26.66 19.69 -8.95
C GLY A 112 -25.51 19.02 -9.71
N GLU A 113 -25.72 18.61 -10.95
CA GLU A 113 -24.73 17.89 -11.76
C GLU A 113 -23.41 18.68 -11.92
N GLU A 114 -23.49 20.00 -12.14
CA GLU A 114 -22.31 20.85 -12.23
C GLU A 114 -21.52 20.83 -10.92
N GLU A 115 -22.21 20.93 -9.79
CA GLU A 115 -21.59 20.89 -8.46
C GLU A 115 -20.94 19.53 -8.18
N GLN A 116 -21.58 18.42 -8.57
CA GLN A 116 -21.04 17.07 -8.45
C GLN A 116 -19.71 16.90 -9.18
N SER A 117 -19.49 17.62 -10.29
CA SER A 117 -18.25 17.51 -11.07
C SER A 117 -16.99 17.94 -10.33
N PHE A 118 -17.12 18.69 -9.24
CA PHE A 118 -16.02 19.09 -8.36
C PHE A 118 -15.69 18.05 -7.28
N PHE A 119 -16.40 16.92 -7.26
CA PHE A 119 -16.15 15.84 -6.32
C PHE A 119 -15.66 14.60 -7.06
N ARG A 120 -14.68 13.94 -6.49
CA ARG A 120 -14.17 12.68 -7.01
C ARG A 120 -14.29 11.60 -5.95
N PRO A 121 -14.57 10.33 -6.33
CA PRO A 121 -14.60 9.23 -5.38
C PRO A 121 -13.25 9.12 -4.68
N SER A 122 -13.23 8.79 -3.40
CA SER A 122 -12.01 8.75 -2.59
C SER A 122 -11.58 7.33 -2.22
N VAL A 123 -10.27 7.09 -2.28
CA VAL A 123 -9.64 5.93 -1.65
C VAL A 123 -9.33 6.29 -0.22
N ASP A 124 -9.95 5.58 0.73
CA ASP A 124 -9.72 5.71 2.16
C ASP A 124 -9.82 4.36 2.87
N SER A 125 -9.81 4.34 4.20
CA SER A 125 -9.88 3.11 4.99
C SER A 125 -11.20 2.33 4.82
N GLY A 126 -12.26 2.96 4.32
CA GLY A 126 -13.57 2.33 4.11
C GLY A 126 -13.78 1.85 2.67
N SER A 127 -13.06 2.42 1.72
CA SER A 127 -13.27 2.15 0.29
C SER A 127 -12.62 0.86 -0.22
N LEU A 128 -11.65 0.31 0.52
CA LEU A 128 -10.94 -0.93 0.16
C LEU A 128 -11.41 -2.08 1.04
N GLN A 129 -12.33 -2.88 0.52
CA GLN A 129 -12.89 -4.03 1.24
C GLN A 129 -12.66 -5.32 0.46
N ASN A 130 -11.85 -6.21 1.01
CA ASN A 130 -11.52 -7.50 0.38
C ASN A 130 -11.04 -7.34 -1.07
N ASN A 131 -10.13 -6.41 -1.30
CA ASN A 131 -9.55 -6.06 -2.60
C ASN A 131 -10.53 -5.48 -3.64
N VAL A 132 -11.75 -5.13 -3.23
CA VAL A 132 -12.73 -4.45 -4.08
C VAL A 132 -12.77 -2.96 -3.72
N LEU A 133 -12.67 -2.12 -4.73
CA LEU A 133 -12.75 -0.67 -4.57
C LEU A 133 -14.21 -0.21 -4.56
N GLN A 134 -14.65 0.35 -3.43
CA GLN A 134 -16.00 0.81 -3.21
C GLN A 134 -16.11 2.33 -3.36
N GLU A 135 -17.15 2.77 -4.05
CA GLU A 135 -17.46 4.19 -4.26
C GLU A 135 -18.40 4.69 -3.14
N GLU A 136 -17.87 4.79 -1.91
CA GLU A 136 -18.63 5.09 -0.68
C GLU A 136 -18.58 6.57 -0.31
N SER A 137 -17.45 7.22 -0.54
CA SER A 137 -17.19 8.60 -0.16
C SER A 137 -16.52 9.35 -1.30
N TYR A 138 -16.73 10.67 -1.28
CA TYR A 138 -16.22 11.59 -2.27
C TYR A 138 -15.47 12.72 -1.59
N VAL A 139 -14.41 13.18 -2.22
CA VAL A 139 -13.64 14.33 -1.76
C VAL A 139 -13.87 15.51 -2.68
N PHE A 140 -14.07 16.69 -2.11
CA PHE A 140 -14.04 17.94 -2.85
C PHE A 140 -12.65 18.15 -3.43
N PHE A 141 -12.55 18.05 -4.75
CA PHE A 141 -11.28 18.05 -5.47
C PHE A 141 -11.35 18.98 -6.69
N PRO A 142 -11.42 20.29 -6.48
CA PRO A 142 -11.56 21.28 -7.53
C PRO A 142 -10.25 21.56 -8.26
N TYR A 143 -9.57 20.48 -8.71
CA TYR A 143 -8.27 20.59 -9.40
C TYR A 143 -8.34 19.92 -10.77
N GLY A 144 -7.63 20.51 -11.72
CA GLY A 144 -7.39 20.01 -13.06
C GLY A 144 -5.91 20.19 -13.41
N GLU A 145 -5.56 19.95 -14.66
CA GLU A 145 -4.15 19.98 -15.15
C GLU A 145 -3.40 21.25 -14.75
N ASN A 146 -4.07 22.40 -14.74
CA ASN A 146 -3.49 23.69 -14.40
C ASN A 146 -3.56 24.04 -12.90
N GLY A 147 -3.94 23.10 -12.04
CA GLY A 147 -4.09 23.31 -10.61
C GLY A 147 -5.52 23.57 -10.16
N LEU A 148 -5.70 24.49 -9.22
CA LEU A 148 -7.01 24.82 -8.64
C LEU A 148 -7.92 25.50 -9.68
N ASN A 149 -9.13 24.97 -9.90
CA ASN A 149 -10.09 25.45 -10.89
C ASN A 149 -11.07 26.51 -10.34
N ILE A 150 -11.13 26.66 -9.03
CA ILE A 150 -11.97 27.67 -8.33
C ILE A 150 -11.02 28.69 -7.70
N LEU A 151 -10.93 29.87 -8.30
CA LEU A 151 -9.90 30.87 -7.99
C LEU A 151 -10.39 32.01 -7.10
N SER A 152 -11.71 32.11 -6.85
CA SER A 152 -12.29 33.11 -5.97
C SER A 152 -13.45 32.53 -5.16
N GLU A 153 -13.76 33.16 -4.03
CA GLU A 153 -14.89 32.75 -3.19
C GLU A 153 -16.24 32.91 -3.90
N GLU A 154 -16.38 33.94 -4.74
CA GLU A 154 -17.53 34.12 -5.59
C GLU A 154 -17.72 32.94 -6.58
N GLN A 155 -16.61 32.45 -7.18
CA GLN A 155 -16.66 31.25 -8.01
C GLN A 155 -17.03 30.01 -7.20
N LEU A 156 -16.55 29.90 -5.95
CA LEU A 156 -16.91 28.81 -5.07
C LEU A 156 -18.41 28.79 -4.77
N GLU A 157 -18.98 29.96 -4.40
CA GLU A 157 -20.39 30.07 -4.11
C GLU A 157 -21.27 29.78 -5.35
N ASN A 158 -20.88 30.27 -6.52
CA ASN A 158 -21.63 30.08 -7.74
C ASN A 158 -21.56 28.64 -8.30
N LYS A 159 -20.39 28.02 -8.28
CA LYS A 159 -20.19 26.69 -8.87
C LYS A 159 -20.57 25.53 -7.94
N VAL A 160 -20.44 25.71 -6.62
CA VAL A 160 -20.75 24.67 -5.63
C VAL A 160 -21.60 25.22 -4.48
N PRO A 161 -22.82 25.77 -4.77
CA PRO A 161 -23.60 26.52 -3.80
C PRO A 161 -24.07 25.70 -2.60
N THR A 162 -24.37 24.41 -2.79
CA THR A 162 -24.79 23.53 -1.69
C THR A 162 -23.63 23.24 -0.77
N TYR A 163 -22.48 22.95 -1.34
CA TYR A 163 -21.26 22.70 -0.59
C TYR A 163 -20.71 23.97 0.09
N TYR A 164 -20.76 25.10 -0.61
CA TYR A 164 -20.36 26.39 -0.04
C TYR A 164 -21.11 26.69 1.27
N ARG A 165 -22.44 26.55 1.28
CA ARG A 165 -23.27 26.74 2.48
C ARG A 165 -22.86 25.80 3.62
N LYS A 166 -22.38 24.60 3.30
CA LYS A 166 -21.90 23.64 4.30
C LYS A 166 -20.61 24.08 4.96
N ILE A 167 -19.67 24.69 4.20
CA ILE A 167 -18.30 24.94 4.68
C ILE A 167 -18.02 26.38 5.06
N VAL A 168 -18.82 27.37 4.59
CA VAL A 168 -18.55 28.82 4.79
C VAL A 168 -18.47 29.20 6.27
N GLY A 169 -19.29 28.60 7.13
CA GLY A 169 -19.24 28.82 8.58
C GLY A 169 -17.94 28.37 9.27
N SER A 170 -17.10 27.60 8.55
CA SER A 170 -15.80 27.13 9.03
C SER A 170 -14.62 27.85 8.37
N LYS A 171 -14.85 28.92 7.65
CA LYS A 171 -13.85 29.67 6.86
C LYS A 171 -12.59 30.02 7.64
N GLU A 172 -12.73 30.61 8.83
CA GLU A 172 -11.60 30.99 9.67
C GLU A 172 -10.75 29.78 10.08
N SER A 173 -11.40 28.72 10.51
CA SER A 173 -10.74 27.45 10.86
C SER A 173 -10.05 26.83 9.66
N LEU A 174 -10.66 26.89 8.48
CA LEU A 174 -10.10 26.37 7.26
C LEU A 174 -8.92 27.21 6.75
N ALA A 175 -8.95 28.51 6.90
CA ALA A 175 -7.87 29.41 6.53
C ALA A 175 -6.60 29.22 7.41
N SER A 176 -6.78 28.81 8.66
CA SER A 176 -5.67 28.62 9.62
C SER A 176 -5.03 27.24 9.60
N ARG A 177 -5.51 26.29 8.74
CA ARG A 177 -5.05 24.87 8.75
C ARG A 177 -3.57 24.66 8.45
N ALA A 178 -3.00 25.49 7.58
CA ALA A 178 -1.59 25.39 7.22
C ALA A 178 -1.08 26.72 6.66
N SER A 179 0.18 27.04 6.93
CA SER A 179 0.85 28.18 6.31
C SER A 179 0.99 27.97 4.80
N GLY A 180 0.68 28.99 4.01
CA GLY A 180 0.79 28.96 2.54
C GLY A 180 -0.46 28.51 1.78
N ILE A 181 -1.56 28.19 2.48
CA ILE A 181 -2.87 28.05 1.82
C ILE A 181 -3.39 29.45 1.52
N ARG A 182 -3.56 29.74 0.24
CA ARG A 182 -4.10 31.03 -0.21
C ARG A 182 -5.63 31.00 -0.21
N GLU A 183 -6.21 29.95 -0.78
CA GLU A 183 -7.65 29.75 -0.86
C GLU A 183 -8.11 28.81 0.25
N TRP A 184 -8.95 29.29 1.17
CA TRP A 184 -9.36 28.53 2.36
C TRP A 184 -10.13 27.24 2.05
N TRP A 185 -10.67 27.08 0.83
CA TRP A 185 -11.32 25.86 0.33
C TRP A 185 -10.36 24.90 -0.38
N ALA A 186 -9.10 25.26 -0.54
CA ALA A 186 -8.11 24.38 -1.14
C ALA A 186 -7.68 23.27 -0.17
N LEU A 187 -7.24 22.12 -0.71
CA LEU A 187 -6.65 21.06 0.09
C LEU A 187 -5.28 21.48 0.61
N THR A 188 -4.90 21.04 1.80
CA THR A 188 -3.58 21.37 2.37
C THR A 188 -2.42 20.77 1.58
N ARG A 189 -2.65 19.60 0.97
CA ARG A 189 -1.71 18.93 0.07
C ARG A 189 -2.49 18.12 -0.96
N PRO A 190 -2.86 18.69 -2.11
CA PRO A 190 -3.72 18.00 -3.09
C PRO A 190 -3.02 16.83 -3.79
N GLY A 191 -1.67 16.84 -3.91
CA GLY A 191 -0.94 15.87 -4.70
C GLY A 191 -1.17 16.08 -6.20
N SER A 192 -0.34 16.89 -6.83
CA SER A 192 -0.52 17.32 -8.24
C SER A 192 -0.59 16.14 -9.23
N TRP A 193 0.01 15.01 -8.90
CA TRP A 193 -0.06 13.79 -9.69
C TRP A 193 -1.51 13.23 -9.84
N GLN A 194 -2.48 13.68 -9.02
CA GLN A 194 -3.88 13.29 -9.08
C GLN A 194 -4.76 14.26 -9.88
N TYR A 195 -4.20 15.34 -10.39
CA TYR A 195 -4.98 16.34 -11.13
C TYR A 195 -5.59 15.77 -12.40
N THR A 196 -4.83 14.91 -13.07
CA THR A 196 -5.31 14.12 -14.21
C THR A 196 -5.69 12.70 -13.75
N PRO A 197 -6.85 12.19 -14.17
CA PRO A 197 -7.20 10.79 -13.94
C PRO A 197 -6.21 9.83 -14.62
N GLU A 198 -5.66 8.89 -13.85
CA GLU A 198 -4.71 7.90 -14.36
C GLU A 198 -5.05 6.50 -13.82
N LEU A 199 -4.98 5.49 -14.70
CA LEU A 199 -5.06 4.08 -14.34
C LEU A 199 -4.00 3.74 -13.31
N LYS A 200 -4.40 3.09 -12.20
CA LYS A 200 -3.49 2.76 -11.10
C LYS A 200 -3.97 1.61 -10.24
N LEU A 201 -3.05 0.94 -9.58
CA LEU A 201 -3.39 0.20 -8.38
C LEU A 201 -3.46 1.15 -7.18
N VAL A 202 -4.26 0.79 -6.20
CA VAL A 202 -4.42 1.56 -4.96
C VAL A 202 -4.28 0.63 -3.77
N SER A 203 -3.75 1.14 -2.67
CA SER A 203 -3.69 0.43 -1.39
C SER A 203 -4.01 1.34 -0.22
N ALA A 204 -4.35 0.75 0.91
CA ALA A 204 -4.40 1.47 2.18
C ALA A 204 -3.00 1.97 2.59
N GLU A 205 -2.91 2.89 3.52
CA GLU A 205 -1.65 3.34 4.14
C GLU A 205 -1.11 2.30 5.13
N PHE A 206 -2.05 1.64 5.84
CA PHE A 206 -1.77 0.56 6.76
C PHE A 206 -2.70 -0.62 6.42
N GLY A 207 -2.15 -1.82 6.29
CA GLY A 207 -2.95 -2.95 5.87
C GLY A 207 -2.14 -4.22 5.61
N ASN A 208 -2.73 -5.10 4.84
CA ASN A 208 -2.17 -6.37 4.39
C ASN A 208 -2.61 -6.67 2.96
N SER A 209 -2.44 -7.89 2.48
CA SER A 209 -2.83 -8.30 1.13
C SER A 209 -4.33 -8.11 0.79
N SER A 210 -5.20 -7.90 1.79
CA SER A 210 -6.63 -7.63 1.55
C SER A 210 -6.96 -6.15 1.27
N ASN A 211 -5.94 -5.28 1.23
CA ASN A 211 -6.11 -3.83 1.15
C ASN A 211 -5.51 -3.24 -0.14
N TYR A 212 -5.55 -4.00 -1.23
CA TYR A 212 -5.15 -3.57 -2.57
C TYR A 212 -6.33 -3.65 -3.53
N SER A 213 -6.40 -2.77 -4.52
CA SER A 213 -7.37 -2.84 -5.60
C SER A 213 -6.86 -2.09 -6.84
N ILE A 214 -7.68 -2.05 -7.90
CA ILE A 214 -7.39 -1.32 -9.13
C ILE A 214 -8.41 -0.21 -9.34
N ASP A 215 -7.95 0.99 -9.69
CA ASP A 215 -8.77 2.08 -10.22
C ASP A 215 -8.58 2.15 -11.73
N GLU A 216 -9.42 1.40 -12.46
CA GLU A 216 -9.41 1.36 -13.92
C GLU A 216 -9.83 2.70 -14.53
N SER A 217 -10.73 3.40 -13.85
CA SER A 217 -11.25 4.69 -14.32
C SER A 217 -10.26 5.84 -14.14
N GLY A 218 -9.28 5.68 -13.28
CA GLY A 218 -8.37 6.74 -12.84
C GLY A 218 -9.04 7.84 -12.00
N ARG A 219 -10.36 7.79 -11.80
CA ARG A 219 -11.13 8.87 -11.17
C ARG A 219 -10.94 8.99 -9.67
N PHE A 220 -10.58 7.90 -8.99
CA PHE A 220 -10.43 7.93 -7.55
C PHE A 220 -9.26 8.82 -7.11
N VAL A 221 -9.54 9.69 -6.16
CA VAL A 221 -8.54 10.46 -5.44
C VAL A 221 -8.11 9.66 -4.22
N VAL A 222 -6.82 9.38 -4.11
CA VAL A 222 -6.28 8.73 -2.93
C VAL A 222 -6.18 9.78 -1.82
N GLU A 223 -6.96 9.59 -0.76
CA GLU A 223 -6.97 10.48 0.42
C GLU A 223 -6.19 9.85 1.57
N ARG A 224 -6.51 8.60 1.92
CA ARG A 224 -5.76 7.81 2.90
C ARG A 224 -5.34 6.49 2.28
N GLY A 225 -4.13 6.45 1.76
CA GLY A 225 -3.60 5.30 1.07
C GLY A 225 -2.48 5.69 0.13
N LEU A 226 -2.19 4.77 -0.77
CA LEU A 226 -1.14 4.89 -1.76
C LEU A 226 -1.69 4.59 -3.15
N ALA A 227 -1.21 5.32 -4.12
CA ALA A 227 -1.35 5.00 -5.53
C ALA A 227 -0.06 4.33 -6.03
N TRP A 228 -0.22 3.33 -6.87
CA TRP A 228 0.84 2.59 -7.52
C TRP A 228 0.70 2.84 -9.02
N LEU A 229 1.35 3.87 -9.49
CA LEU A 229 1.32 4.29 -10.90
C LEU A 229 2.36 3.50 -11.68
N PRO A 230 2.02 2.81 -12.78
CA PRO A 230 3.01 2.19 -13.64
C PRO A 230 4.08 3.19 -14.05
N LYS A 231 5.34 2.79 -14.05
CA LYS A 231 6.42 3.63 -14.61
C LYS A 231 6.46 3.59 -16.11
N ASP A 232 6.11 2.45 -16.69
CA ASP A 232 5.88 2.31 -18.09
C ASP A 232 4.45 2.76 -18.42
N GLU A 233 4.30 3.90 -19.06
CA GLU A 233 3.01 4.45 -19.48
C GLU A 233 2.28 3.56 -20.48
N GLN A 234 2.98 2.63 -21.12
CA GLN A 234 2.42 1.67 -22.07
C GLN A 234 2.10 0.31 -21.41
N MET A 235 2.29 0.18 -20.08
CA MET A 235 1.99 -1.06 -19.39
C MET A 235 0.54 -1.48 -19.64
N PRO A 236 0.29 -2.69 -20.19
CA PRO A 236 -1.07 -3.18 -20.40
C PRO A 236 -1.83 -3.26 -19.07
N ILE A 237 -3.12 -2.90 -19.08
CA ILE A 237 -4.00 -3.05 -17.91
C ILE A 237 -4.02 -4.49 -17.39
N ASP A 238 -3.86 -5.47 -18.27
CA ASP A 238 -3.80 -6.88 -17.92
C ASP A 238 -2.63 -7.18 -16.98
N ASN A 239 -1.48 -6.53 -17.14
CA ASN A 239 -0.37 -6.68 -16.21
C ASN A 239 -0.70 -6.12 -14.82
N LEU A 240 -1.49 -5.04 -14.74
CA LEU A 240 -1.96 -4.53 -13.44
C LEU A 240 -2.87 -5.53 -12.73
N TYR A 241 -3.73 -6.26 -13.47
CA TYR A 241 -4.50 -7.34 -12.88
C TYR A 241 -3.60 -8.49 -12.39
N ALA A 242 -2.56 -8.84 -13.12
CA ALA A 242 -1.60 -9.85 -12.67
C ALA A 242 -0.89 -9.41 -11.37
N TYR A 243 -0.45 -8.16 -11.31
CA TYR A 243 0.12 -7.60 -10.08
C TYR A 243 -0.91 -7.54 -8.95
N LEU A 244 -2.18 -7.19 -9.23
CA LEU A 244 -3.23 -7.22 -8.22
C LEU A 244 -3.41 -8.62 -7.63
N ALA A 245 -3.37 -9.68 -8.44
CA ALA A 245 -3.45 -11.04 -7.95
C ALA A 245 -2.30 -11.38 -7.00
N ILE A 246 -1.08 -10.94 -7.30
CA ILE A 246 0.10 -11.13 -6.45
C ILE A 246 -0.03 -10.35 -5.14
N LEU A 247 -0.33 -9.06 -5.21
CA LEU A 247 -0.48 -8.17 -4.06
C LEU A 247 -1.63 -8.60 -3.12
N SER A 248 -2.63 -9.30 -3.67
CA SER A 248 -3.78 -9.81 -2.93
C SER A 248 -3.58 -11.23 -2.37
N SER A 249 -2.44 -11.88 -2.65
CA SER A 249 -2.14 -13.23 -2.18
C SER A 249 -1.74 -13.25 -0.70
N GLU A 250 -1.93 -14.38 -0.03
CA GLU A 250 -1.43 -14.57 1.34
C GLU A 250 0.11 -14.55 1.39
N TYR A 251 0.76 -15.06 0.34
CA TYR A 251 2.22 -15.00 0.24
C TYR A 251 2.77 -13.57 0.27
N TYR A 252 2.01 -12.61 -0.25
CA TYR A 252 2.40 -11.21 -0.19
C TYR A 252 2.52 -10.68 1.25
N ASN A 253 1.74 -11.22 2.20
CA ASN A 253 1.91 -10.91 3.62
C ASN A 253 3.29 -11.36 4.15
N THR A 254 3.85 -12.45 3.61
CA THR A 254 5.23 -12.87 3.92
C THR A 254 6.24 -11.84 3.40
N LEU A 255 6.02 -11.31 2.20
CA LEU A 255 6.87 -10.25 1.66
C LEU A 255 6.76 -8.97 2.49
N LEU A 256 5.55 -8.60 2.90
CA LEU A 256 5.33 -7.45 3.80
C LEU A 256 6.03 -7.65 5.15
N ALA A 257 6.02 -8.86 5.71
CA ALA A 257 6.74 -9.15 6.95
C ALA A 257 8.27 -8.96 6.83
N ILE A 258 8.82 -9.25 5.64
CA ILE A 258 10.26 -9.12 5.37
C ILE A 258 10.66 -7.67 5.09
N TYR A 259 9.86 -6.91 4.35
CA TYR A 259 10.26 -5.61 3.80
C TYR A 259 9.55 -4.42 4.45
N SER A 260 8.48 -4.65 5.22
CA SER A 260 7.68 -3.60 5.83
C SER A 260 7.64 -3.68 7.35
N LYS A 261 7.37 -2.55 7.99
CA LYS A 261 7.21 -2.48 9.44
C LYS A 261 5.87 -3.09 9.85
N GLN A 262 5.93 -4.18 10.60
CA GLN A 262 4.74 -4.77 11.22
C GLN A 262 4.21 -3.86 12.34
N LEU A 263 2.91 -3.68 12.39
CA LEU A 263 2.21 -2.90 13.40
C LEU A 263 1.66 -3.80 14.52
N ALA A 264 1.34 -3.19 15.65
CA ALA A 264 0.73 -3.91 16.77
C ALA A 264 -0.58 -4.59 16.34
N GLY A 265 -0.78 -5.84 16.76
CA GLY A 265 -1.98 -6.62 16.44
C GLY A 265 -1.78 -7.73 15.38
N GLY A 266 -0.61 -7.88 14.82
CA GLY A 266 -0.24 -9.04 13.98
C GLY A 266 -0.21 -8.73 12.48
N ASN A 267 -1.24 -9.06 11.70
CA ASN A 267 -1.20 -9.01 10.24
C ASN A 267 -1.48 -7.61 9.64
N TRP A 268 -0.90 -6.56 10.23
CA TRP A 268 -0.97 -5.19 9.73
C TRP A 268 0.43 -4.63 9.53
N PHE A 269 0.64 -4.00 8.39
CA PHE A 269 1.93 -3.49 7.96
C PHE A 269 1.82 -2.02 7.55
N ASN A 270 2.91 -1.29 7.67
CA ASN A 270 3.03 0.04 7.12
C ASN A 270 3.36 -0.08 5.62
N LEU A 271 2.45 0.34 4.75
CA LEU A 271 2.59 0.23 3.30
C LEU A 271 3.23 1.47 2.66
N GLU A 272 3.82 2.38 3.46
CA GLU A 272 4.51 3.55 2.93
C GLU A 272 5.57 3.18 1.87
N LYS A 273 5.74 4.08 0.92
CA LYS A 273 6.67 3.95 -0.21
C LYS A 273 8.03 3.38 0.19
N LYS A 274 8.67 3.92 1.24
CA LYS A 274 10.01 3.50 1.69
C LYS A 274 10.14 2.01 2.03
N PHE A 275 9.02 1.37 2.41
CA PHE A 275 8.97 -0.06 2.73
C PHE A 275 8.63 -0.87 1.48
N VAL A 276 7.53 -0.54 0.81
CA VAL A 276 7.05 -1.34 -0.32
C VAL A 276 7.95 -1.26 -1.55
N ASP A 277 8.67 -0.17 -1.74
CA ASP A 277 9.61 0.03 -2.86
C ASP A 277 10.65 -1.09 -3.01
N GLN A 278 10.98 -1.78 -1.92
CA GLN A 278 12.02 -2.82 -1.92
C GLN A 278 11.46 -4.22 -2.18
N ILE A 279 10.15 -4.40 -2.18
CA ILE A 279 9.51 -5.71 -2.36
C ILE A 279 9.77 -6.21 -3.78
N PRO A 280 10.26 -7.46 -3.96
CA PRO A 280 10.41 -8.07 -5.26
C PRO A 280 9.06 -8.40 -5.90
N LEU A 281 8.93 -8.10 -7.19
CA LEU A 281 7.81 -8.47 -8.03
C LEU A 281 8.32 -9.26 -9.26
N PRO A 282 7.58 -10.25 -9.75
CA PRO A 282 7.90 -10.93 -10.99
C PRO A 282 7.95 -9.97 -12.17
N ARG A 283 8.87 -10.20 -13.09
CA ARG A 283 8.95 -9.47 -14.34
C ARG A 283 8.07 -10.16 -15.39
N PHE A 284 7.16 -9.42 -15.96
CA PHE A 284 6.31 -9.88 -17.05
C PHE A 284 6.84 -9.34 -18.38
N SER A 285 7.54 -10.18 -19.13
CA SER A 285 8.15 -9.81 -20.43
C SER A 285 7.45 -10.40 -21.63
N ASP A 286 6.61 -11.41 -21.45
CA ASP A 286 5.91 -12.13 -22.51
C ASP A 286 4.43 -12.24 -22.18
N ASN A 287 3.58 -11.65 -23.02
CA ASN A 287 2.13 -11.70 -22.86
C ASN A 287 1.52 -13.08 -23.18
N GLU A 288 2.27 -14.01 -23.78
CA GLU A 288 1.82 -15.37 -24.07
C GLU A 288 2.13 -16.35 -22.91
N ASP A 289 2.80 -15.91 -21.85
CA ASP A 289 3.06 -16.73 -20.67
C ASP A 289 1.75 -17.19 -20.03
N TYR A 290 1.55 -18.52 -19.98
CA TYR A 290 0.37 -19.15 -19.38
C TYR A 290 0.16 -18.74 -17.92
N THR A 291 1.23 -18.59 -17.16
CA THR A 291 1.20 -18.14 -15.76
C THR A 291 0.66 -16.71 -15.65
N LEU A 292 1.13 -15.82 -16.52
CA LEU A 292 0.64 -14.45 -16.61
C LEU A 292 -0.86 -14.42 -16.92
N GLN A 293 -1.33 -15.21 -17.89
CA GLN A 293 -2.74 -15.27 -18.27
C GLN A 293 -3.64 -15.75 -17.11
N LEU A 294 -3.18 -16.71 -16.33
CA LEU A 294 -3.89 -17.15 -15.13
C LEU A 294 -3.97 -16.05 -14.05
N LEU A 295 -2.86 -15.36 -13.81
CA LEU A 295 -2.81 -14.25 -12.85
C LEU A 295 -3.74 -13.10 -13.26
N ILE A 296 -3.76 -12.75 -14.56
CA ILE A 296 -4.71 -11.77 -15.12
C ILE A 296 -6.15 -12.19 -14.80
N GLY A 297 -6.48 -13.47 -15.08
CA GLY A 297 -7.80 -14.00 -14.78
C GLY A 297 -8.19 -13.92 -13.30
N TYR A 298 -7.26 -14.20 -12.41
CA TYR A 298 -7.48 -14.06 -10.96
C TYR A 298 -7.60 -12.59 -10.54
N GLY A 299 -6.75 -11.72 -11.03
CA GLY A 299 -6.80 -10.28 -10.72
C GLY A 299 -8.13 -9.64 -11.15
N LYS A 300 -8.64 -9.98 -12.32
CA LYS A 300 -9.98 -9.54 -12.79
C LYS A 300 -11.09 -10.03 -11.85
N LYS A 301 -11.02 -11.27 -11.37
CA LYS A 301 -12.00 -11.79 -10.39
C LYS A 301 -11.90 -11.08 -9.06
N ILE A 302 -10.69 -10.83 -8.57
CA ILE A 302 -10.42 -10.10 -7.33
C ILE A 302 -11.01 -8.68 -7.42
N ALA A 303 -10.67 -7.93 -8.46
CA ALA A 303 -11.15 -6.57 -8.67
C ALA A 303 -12.69 -6.46 -8.67
N ASN A 304 -13.36 -7.48 -9.18
CA ASN A 304 -14.83 -7.53 -9.29
C ASN A 304 -15.51 -8.26 -8.11
N GLY A 305 -14.78 -8.67 -7.08
CA GLY A 305 -15.33 -9.41 -5.94
C GLY A 305 -15.92 -10.77 -6.31
N VAL A 306 -15.50 -11.35 -7.42
CA VAL A 306 -15.99 -12.64 -7.91
C VAL A 306 -15.27 -13.78 -7.19
N ARG A 307 -16.02 -14.77 -6.71
CA ARG A 307 -15.44 -15.97 -6.08
C ARG A 307 -14.57 -16.76 -7.05
N PHE A 308 -13.44 -17.25 -6.57
CA PHE A 308 -12.51 -18.09 -7.32
C PHE A 308 -11.80 -19.09 -6.41
N ASP A 309 -11.07 -20.01 -7.01
CA ASP A 309 -10.23 -20.96 -6.27
C ASP A 309 -8.97 -20.23 -5.76
N TYR A 310 -9.05 -19.75 -4.51
CA TYR A 310 -7.97 -19.01 -3.86
C TYR A 310 -6.69 -19.85 -3.74
N TYR A 311 -6.83 -21.16 -3.45
CA TYR A 311 -5.67 -22.03 -3.28
C TYR A 311 -4.86 -22.18 -4.57
N LYS A 312 -5.52 -22.24 -5.71
CA LYS A 312 -4.82 -22.29 -7.01
C LYS A 312 -4.08 -20.98 -7.29
N CYS A 313 -4.70 -19.85 -7.01
CA CYS A 313 -4.05 -18.55 -7.16
C CYS A 313 -2.82 -18.44 -6.24
N GLU A 314 -2.98 -18.79 -4.97
CA GLU A 314 -1.90 -18.78 -3.96
C GLU A 314 -0.73 -19.71 -4.36
N HIS A 315 -1.05 -20.93 -4.83
CA HIS A 315 -0.03 -21.88 -5.32
C HIS A 315 0.74 -21.34 -6.52
N LEU A 316 0.02 -20.70 -7.45
CA LEU A 316 0.62 -20.07 -8.62
C LEU A 316 1.57 -18.92 -8.20
N VAL A 317 1.12 -18.05 -7.29
CA VAL A 317 1.96 -16.95 -6.79
C VAL A 317 3.19 -17.50 -6.09
N ARG A 318 3.06 -18.48 -5.20
CA ARG A 318 4.22 -19.11 -4.52
C ARG A 318 5.23 -19.68 -5.50
N GLY A 319 4.76 -20.33 -6.56
CA GLY A 319 5.60 -20.89 -7.61
C GLY A 319 6.50 -19.83 -8.29
N LEU A 320 5.99 -18.60 -8.48
CA LEU A 320 6.78 -17.49 -9.03
C LEU A 320 7.97 -17.11 -8.14
N TYR A 321 7.84 -17.30 -6.84
CA TYR A 321 8.87 -16.97 -5.85
C TYR A 321 9.74 -18.18 -5.45
N GLY A 322 9.57 -19.32 -6.14
CA GLY A 322 10.36 -20.55 -5.90
C GLY A 322 9.97 -21.30 -4.62
N CYS A 323 8.69 -21.18 -4.18
CA CYS A 323 8.15 -21.78 -2.96
C CYS A 323 7.09 -22.85 -3.25
#